data_738a6aaf0eb851bea82b1d5ae3b5df33
#
_entry.id   738a6aaf0eb851bea82b1d5ae3b5df33
#
_cell.length_a   1.000
_cell.length_b   1.000
_cell.length_c   1.000
_cell.angle_alpha   90.00
_cell.angle_beta   90.00
_cell.angle_gamma   90.00
#
_symmetry.space_group_name_H-M   'P 1'
#
loop_
_entity.id
_entity.type
_entity.pdbx_description
1 polymer ?
#
loop_
_entity_poly.entity_id
_entity_poly.type
_entity_poly.pdbx_seq_one_letter_code
_entity_poly.pdbx_strand_id
1 'polypeptide(L)'
;MSLLTDRQKEHLSVLFAHEKHAAVEAAWEIYQAMVAAYREFDRAKAKAKMEKVIAALSKKVPDTLEELGKLGRTLTKRAADVLAFFERLGTSNGPTEAINGRLEHLRGSALGFRNLTNYIARSLLESGGFRPLLHPQMR
;
A
#
# COMPACT_ATOMS: atom_id res chain seq x y z
N MET A 1 -6.06 16.68 -7.14
CA MET A 1 -4.81 17.44 -7.36
C MET A 1 -3.76 16.46 -7.89
N SER A 2 -3.14 16.71 -9.03
CA SER A 2 -2.06 15.91 -9.59
C SER A 2 -0.81 16.03 -8.70
N LEU A 3 -0.05 14.94 -8.54
CA LEU A 3 1.25 14.95 -7.85
C LEU A 3 2.34 15.62 -8.68
N LEU A 4 2.09 15.77 -9.97
CA LEU A 4 3.06 16.29 -10.93
C LEU A 4 2.79 17.75 -11.25
N THR A 5 3.86 18.52 -11.42
CA THR A 5 3.83 19.85 -12.00
C THR A 5 3.52 19.76 -13.51
N ASP A 6 3.05 20.84 -14.10
CA ASP A 6 2.70 20.84 -15.53
C ASP A 6 3.92 20.59 -16.41
N ARG A 7 5.10 21.11 -16.04
CA ARG A 7 6.38 20.81 -16.70
C ARG A 7 6.73 19.32 -16.67
N GLN A 8 6.46 18.63 -15.55
CA GLN A 8 6.71 17.18 -15.43
C GLN A 8 5.75 16.39 -16.31
N LYS A 9 4.47 16.82 -16.42
CA LYS A 9 3.49 16.19 -17.32
C LYS A 9 3.91 16.33 -18.78
N GLU A 10 4.39 17.52 -19.17
CA GLU A 10 4.89 17.77 -20.51
C GLU A 10 6.08 16.89 -20.87
N HIS A 11 7.06 16.75 -19.97
CA HIS A 11 8.19 15.83 -20.16
C HIS A 11 7.72 14.37 -20.29
N LEU A 12 6.75 13.94 -19.49
CA LEU A 12 6.20 12.58 -19.59
C LEU A 12 5.46 12.36 -20.90
N SER A 13 4.71 13.34 -21.40
CA SER A 13 4.00 13.21 -22.68
C SER A 13 4.96 13.02 -23.86
N VAL A 14 6.08 13.74 -23.86
CA VAL A 14 7.15 13.56 -24.86
C VAL A 14 7.78 12.17 -24.75
N LEU A 15 8.02 11.68 -23.53
CA LEU A 15 8.62 10.37 -23.29
C LEU A 15 7.69 9.25 -23.74
N PHE A 16 6.41 9.33 -23.43
CA PHE A 16 5.39 8.33 -23.79
C PHE A 16 5.00 8.35 -25.27
N ALA A 17 5.34 9.40 -26.01
CA ALA A 17 5.19 9.40 -27.47
C ALA A 17 6.05 8.34 -28.19
N HIS A 18 7.01 7.72 -27.51
CA HIS A 18 7.84 6.66 -28.07
C HIS A 18 7.29 5.27 -27.72
N GLU A 19 7.01 4.42 -28.74
CA GLU A 19 6.49 3.06 -28.59
C GLU A 19 7.28 2.19 -27.59
N LYS A 20 8.58 2.36 -27.48
CA LYS A 20 9.43 1.63 -26.53
C LYS A 20 9.01 1.86 -25.06
N HIS A 21 8.27 2.91 -24.77
CA HIS A 21 7.78 3.24 -23.44
C HIS A 21 6.31 2.89 -23.20
N ALA A 22 5.63 2.29 -24.16
CA ALA A 22 4.20 1.92 -24.05
C ALA A 22 3.90 1.06 -22.81
N ALA A 23 4.79 0.15 -22.43
CA ALA A 23 4.64 -0.66 -21.23
C ALA A 23 4.70 0.19 -19.94
N VAL A 24 5.58 1.18 -19.91
CA VAL A 24 5.72 2.10 -18.77
C VAL A 24 4.53 3.05 -18.69
N GLU A 25 4.05 3.52 -19.85
CA GLU A 25 2.85 4.35 -19.93
C GLU A 25 1.61 3.61 -19.39
N ALA A 26 1.39 2.37 -19.84
CA ALA A 26 0.29 1.55 -19.34
C ALA A 26 0.35 1.33 -17.82
N ALA A 27 1.53 1.06 -17.27
CA ALA A 27 1.74 0.92 -15.83
C ALA A 27 1.49 2.26 -15.10
N TRP A 28 1.91 3.36 -15.69
CA TRP A 28 1.69 4.71 -15.17
C TRP A 28 0.21 5.08 -15.13
N GLU A 29 -0.56 4.78 -16.17
CA GLU A 29 -2.00 5.04 -16.21
C GLU A 29 -2.74 4.29 -15.09
N ILE A 30 -2.42 3.00 -14.90
CA ILE A 30 -3.00 2.21 -13.80
C ILE A 30 -2.63 2.80 -12.45
N TYR A 31 -1.36 3.18 -12.25
CA TYR A 31 -0.92 3.84 -11.02
C TYR A 31 -1.70 5.14 -10.76
N GLN A 32 -1.87 6.01 -11.77
CA GLN A 32 -2.63 7.25 -11.64
C GLN A 32 -4.10 6.99 -11.32
N ALA A 33 -4.70 5.97 -11.94
CA ALA A 33 -6.09 5.59 -11.65
C ALA A 33 -6.26 5.10 -10.20
N MET A 34 -5.30 4.31 -9.68
CA MET A 34 -5.29 3.89 -8.27
C MET A 34 -5.14 5.09 -7.32
N VAL A 35 -4.19 5.98 -7.59
CA VAL A 35 -4.00 7.20 -6.79
C VAL A 35 -5.26 8.06 -6.79
N ALA A 36 -5.93 8.21 -7.95
CA ALA A 36 -7.16 8.97 -8.08
C ALA A 36 -8.33 8.33 -7.29
N ALA A 37 -8.36 6.99 -7.17
CA ALA A 37 -9.34 6.30 -6.34
C ALA A 37 -9.09 6.56 -4.85
N TYR A 38 -7.86 6.42 -4.37
CA TYR A 38 -7.52 6.64 -2.95
C TYR A 38 -7.62 8.10 -2.51
N ARG A 39 -7.51 9.06 -3.44
CA ARG A 39 -7.61 10.50 -3.17
C ARG A 39 -9.01 11.07 -3.32
N GLU A 40 -9.95 10.27 -3.79
CA GLU A 40 -11.34 10.72 -3.91
C GLU A 40 -11.97 10.89 -2.52
N PHE A 41 -12.56 12.06 -2.29
CA PHE A 41 -13.21 12.40 -1.03
C PHE A 41 -14.50 11.62 -0.82
N ASP A 42 -15.28 11.47 -1.90
CA ASP A 42 -16.51 10.70 -1.89
C ASP A 42 -16.18 9.20 -1.97
N ARG A 43 -16.44 8.48 -0.89
CA ARG A 43 -16.10 7.07 -0.77
C ARG A 43 -16.83 6.17 -1.76
N ALA A 44 -18.06 6.49 -2.11
CA ALA A 44 -18.79 5.73 -3.11
C ALA A 44 -18.15 5.88 -4.50
N LYS A 45 -17.76 7.11 -4.84
CA LYS A 45 -17.03 7.38 -6.08
C LYS A 45 -15.63 6.79 -6.05
N ALA A 46 -14.94 6.84 -4.90
CA ALA A 46 -13.63 6.24 -4.70
C ALA A 46 -13.68 4.73 -4.94
N LYS A 47 -14.65 4.04 -4.32
CA LYS A 47 -14.90 2.62 -4.51
C LYS A 47 -15.16 2.29 -5.99
N ALA A 48 -16.07 3.04 -6.64
CA ALA A 48 -16.38 2.84 -8.04
C ALA A 48 -15.17 3.05 -8.98
N LYS A 49 -14.27 3.99 -8.65
CA LYS A 49 -13.00 4.16 -9.37
C LYS A 49 -12.10 2.94 -9.20
N MET A 50 -11.95 2.41 -7.98
CA MET A 50 -11.13 1.23 -7.73
C MET A 50 -11.72 -0.02 -8.38
N GLU A 51 -13.04 -0.20 -8.36
CA GLU A 51 -13.72 -1.28 -9.09
C GLU A 51 -13.41 -1.24 -10.59
N LYS A 52 -13.38 -0.05 -11.19
CA LYS A 52 -12.99 0.12 -12.61
C LYS A 52 -11.54 -0.29 -12.85
N VAL A 53 -10.62 0.03 -11.95
CA VAL A 53 -9.21 -0.39 -12.05
C VAL A 53 -9.11 -1.91 -11.99
N ILE A 54 -9.78 -2.54 -11.03
CA ILE A 54 -9.79 -4.00 -10.88
C ILE A 54 -10.38 -4.65 -12.14
N ALA A 55 -11.50 -4.15 -12.64
CA ALA A 55 -12.15 -4.64 -13.85
C ALA A 55 -11.30 -4.47 -15.11
N ALA A 56 -10.56 -3.37 -15.23
CA ALA A 56 -9.65 -3.15 -16.34
C ALA A 56 -8.50 -4.17 -16.34
N LEU A 57 -7.91 -4.43 -15.18
CA LEU A 57 -6.80 -5.38 -15.02
C LEU A 57 -7.24 -6.85 -14.99
N SER A 58 -8.52 -7.15 -14.74
CA SER A 58 -9.06 -8.52 -14.82
C SER A 58 -9.23 -9.01 -16.25
N LYS A 59 -9.27 -8.10 -17.22
CA LYS A 59 -9.27 -8.43 -18.64
C LYS A 59 -7.90 -8.98 -19.04
N LYS A 60 -7.83 -9.67 -20.21
CA LYS A 60 -6.56 -10.18 -20.71
C LYS A 60 -5.57 -9.04 -20.92
N VAL A 61 -4.56 -8.98 -20.06
CA VAL A 61 -3.42 -8.07 -20.20
C VAL A 61 -2.44 -8.70 -21.19
N PRO A 62 -1.85 -7.93 -22.13
CA PRO A 62 -0.83 -8.44 -23.04
C PRO A 62 0.33 -9.12 -22.31
N ASP A 63 0.88 -10.19 -22.86
CA ASP A 63 1.98 -10.94 -22.25
C ASP A 63 3.25 -10.08 -22.07
N THR A 64 3.39 -9.01 -22.84
CA THR A 64 4.46 -8.00 -22.70
C THR A 64 4.35 -7.18 -21.40
N LEU A 65 3.22 -7.24 -20.69
CA LEU A 65 2.93 -6.50 -19.46
C LEU A 65 2.76 -7.48 -18.28
N GLU A 66 3.71 -8.39 -18.09
CA GLU A 66 3.62 -9.49 -17.11
C GLU A 66 3.33 -8.97 -15.68
N GLU A 67 3.96 -7.87 -15.27
CA GLU A 67 3.78 -7.27 -13.95
C GLU A 67 2.35 -6.74 -13.76
N LEU A 68 1.78 -6.10 -14.78
CA LEU A 68 0.37 -5.68 -14.75
C LEU A 68 -0.57 -6.88 -14.70
N GLY A 69 -0.23 -7.96 -15.39
CA GLY A 69 -0.96 -9.22 -15.29
C GLY A 69 -0.90 -9.83 -13.89
N LYS A 70 0.26 -9.82 -13.24
CA LYS A 70 0.42 -10.25 -11.83
C LYS A 70 -0.39 -9.37 -10.88
N LEU A 71 -0.33 -8.05 -11.06
CA LEU A 71 -1.11 -7.08 -10.30
C LEU A 71 -2.62 -7.33 -10.47
N GLY A 72 -3.08 -7.50 -11.71
CA GLY A 72 -4.48 -7.77 -12.02
C GLY A 72 -5.01 -9.03 -11.32
N ARG A 73 -4.27 -10.14 -11.39
CA ARG A 73 -4.61 -11.38 -10.68
C ARG A 73 -4.69 -11.17 -9.16
N THR A 74 -3.75 -10.43 -8.60
CA THR A 74 -3.71 -10.14 -7.16
C THR A 74 -4.88 -9.28 -6.74
N LEU A 75 -5.15 -8.18 -7.45
CA LEU A 75 -6.27 -7.27 -7.15
C LEU A 75 -7.62 -7.97 -7.32
N THR A 76 -7.78 -8.80 -8.35
CA THR A 76 -9.01 -9.59 -8.54
C THR A 76 -9.22 -10.57 -7.39
N LYS A 77 -8.18 -11.32 -7.01
CA LYS A 77 -8.23 -12.28 -5.89
C LYS A 77 -8.54 -11.59 -4.55
N ARG A 78 -8.06 -10.38 -4.37
CA ARG A 78 -8.19 -9.60 -3.12
C ARG A 78 -9.18 -8.45 -3.25
N ALA A 79 -10.08 -8.48 -4.24
CA ALA A 79 -10.99 -7.38 -4.51
C ALA A 79 -11.82 -6.98 -3.27
N ALA A 80 -12.35 -7.97 -2.54
CA ALA A 80 -13.13 -7.72 -1.33
C ALA A 80 -12.31 -6.97 -0.26
N ASP A 81 -11.04 -7.37 -0.05
CA ASP A 81 -10.15 -6.75 0.94
C ASP A 81 -9.82 -5.31 0.54
N VAL A 82 -9.50 -5.10 -0.74
CA VAL A 82 -9.16 -3.76 -1.28
C VAL A 82 -10.37 -2.82 -1.21
N LEU A 83 -11.56 -3.30 -1.58
CA LEU A 83 -12.77 -2.50 -1.57
C LEU A 83 -13.30 -2.22 -0.16
N ALA A 84 -13.02 -3.10 0.81
CA ALA A 84 -13.37 -2.89 2.21
C ALA A 84 -12.75 -1.60 2.79
N PHE A 85 -11.60 -1.16 2.30
CA PHE A 85 -11.00 0.13 2.69
C PHE A 85 -11.96 1.30 2.44
N PHE A 86 -12.69 1.29 1.32
CA PHE A 86 -13.62 2.36 0.97
C PHE A 86 -14.96 2.26 1.74
N GLU A 87 -15.29 1.11 2.28
CA GLU A 87 -16.52 0.86 3.04
C GLU A 87 -16.35 1.15 4.54
N ARG A 88 -15.14 0.89 5.07
CA ARG A 88 -14.87 0.99 6.51
C ARG A 88 -14.19 2.32 6.83
N LEU A 89 -14.86 3.16 7.61
CA LEU A 89 -14.28 4.42 8.10
C LEU A 89 -13.14 4.15 9.08
N GLY A 90 -12.06 4.93 8.93
CA GLY A 90 -10.92 4.88 9.87
C GLY A 90 -10.01 3.67 9.74
N THR A 91 -10.21 2.79 8.77
CA THR A 91 -9.27 1.71 8.48
C THR A 91 -7.98 2.28 7.89
N SER A 92 -6.88 2.01 8.56
CA SER A 92 -5.54 2.31 8.05
C SER A 92 -4.57 1.22 8.50
N ASN A 93 -3.43 1.12 7.84
CA ASN A 93 -2.34 0.24 8.25
C ASN A 93 -1.50 0.85 9.39
N GLY A 94 -1.79 2.09 9.81
CA GLY A 94 -1.06 2.83 10.82
C GLY A 94 -0.82 2.08 12.13
N PRO A 95 -1.82 1.40 12.73
CA PRO A 95 -1.59 0.60 13.93
C PRO A 95 -0.57 -0.53 13.72
N THR A 96 -0.65 -1.23 12.60
CA THR A 96 0.30 -2.31 12.24
C THR A 96 1.70 -1.75 12.02
N GLU A 97 1.82 -0.63 11.31
CA GLU A 97 3.10 0.04 11.08
C GLU A 97 3.72 0.58 12.36
N ALA A 98 2.91 1.12 13.27
CA ALA A 98 3.36 1.55 14.58
C ALA A 98 3.92 0.38 15.41
N ILE A 99 3.28 -0.78 15.37
CA ILE A 99 3.79 -1.99 16.03
C ILE A 99 5.08 -2.45 15.35
N ASN A 100 5.12 -2.53 14.02
CA ASN A 100 6.32 -2.92 13.28
C ASN A 100 7.50 -1.98 13.55
N GLY A 101 7.27 -0.67 13.62
CA GLY A 101 8.29 0.31 13.97
C GLY A 101 8.85 0.09 15.38
N ARG A 102 8.01 -0.26 16.37
CA ARG A 102 8.46 -0.60 17.73
C ARG A 102 9.31 -1.87 17.73
N LEU A 103 8.88 -2.91 17.00
CA LEU A 103 9.61 -4.17 16.90
C LEU A 103 10.97 -3.98 16.19
N GLU A 104 11.02 -3.14 15.17
CA GLU A 104 12.27 -2.80 14.49
C GLU A 104 13.21 -2.02 15.41
N HIS A 105 12.70 -1.06 16.18
CA HIS A 105 13.47 -0.36 17.20
C HIS A 105 14.01 -1.32 18.26
N LEU A 106 13.18 -2.24 18.76
CA LEU A 106 13.59 -3.26 19.71
C LEU A 106 14.73 -4.12 19.16
N ARG A 107 14.61 -4.54 17.89
CA ARG A 107 15.63 -5.35 17.21
C ARG A 107 16.95 -4.58 17.02
N GLY A 108 16.87 -3.32 16.64
CA GLY A 108 18.03 -2.44 16.48
C GLY A 108 18.74 -2.17 17.82
N SER A 109 17.98 -1.86 18.87
CA SER A 109 18.53 -1.60 20.22
C SER A 109 19.21 -2.83 20.83
N ALA A 110 18.73 -4.03 20.51
CA ALA A 110 19.33 -5.29 20.96
C ALA A 110 20.47 -5.78 20.06
N LEU A 111 20.82 -5.06 19.01
CA LEU A 111 21.77 -5.49 17.97
C LEU A 111 21.41 -6.86 17.35
N GLY A 112 20.11 -7.14 17.28
CA GLY A 112 19.54 -8.41 16.85
C GLY A 112 19.29 -9.40 17.98
N PHE A 113 18.65 -10.50 17.64
CA PHE A 113 18.35 -11.59 18.57
C PHE A 113 18.84 -12.92 18.00
N ARG A 114 19.66 -13.63 18.78
CA ARG A 114 20.11 -14.99 18.43
C ARG A 114 19.07 -16.05 18.78
N ASN A 115 18.22 -15.78 19.76
CA ASN A 115 17.21 -16.72 20.26
C ASN A 115 15.80 -16.18 19.91
N LEU A 116 15.06 -16.95 19.12
CA LEU A 116 13.72 -16.59 18.66
C LEU A 116 12.73 -16.48 19.84
N THR A 117 12.84 -17.34 20.85
CA THR A 117 11.97 -17.31 22.03
C THR A 117 12.14 -16.00 22.80
N ASN A 118 13.38 -15.54 22.99
CA ASN A 118 13.64 -14.26 23.64
C ASN A 118 13.13 -13.10 22.79
N TYR A 119 13.24 -13.17 21.46
CA TYR A 119 12.68 -12.16 20.58
C TYR A 119 11.16 -12.08 20.70
N ILE A 120 10.48 -13.23 20.69
CA ILE A 120 9.01 -13.29 20.82
C ILE A 120 8.59 -12.71 22.17
N ALA A 121 9.21 -13.14 23.28
CA ALA A 121 8.88 -12.68 24.62
C ALA A 121 9.05 -11.14 24.75
N ARG A 122 10.17 -10.61 24.29
CA ARG A 122 10.40 -9.13 24.31
C ARG A 122 9.48 -8.37 23.37
N SER A 123 9.16 -8.92 22.20
CA SER A 123 8.21 -8.33 21.27
C SER A 123 6.81 -8.24 21.87
N LEU A 124 6.37 -9.29 22.57
CA LEU A 124 5.08 -9.28 23.26
C LEU A 124 5.07 -8.27 24.42
N LEU A 125 6.15 -8.17 25.20
CA LEU A 125 6.26 -7.16 26.27
C LEU A 125 6.24 -5.73 25.72
N GLU A 126 6.92 -5.48 24.62
CA GLU A 126 6.99 -4.13 24.00
C GLU A 126 5.68 -3.71 23.34
N SER A 127 5.03 -4.63 22.62
CA SER A 127 3.81 -4.32 21.85
C SER A 127 2.50 -4.66 22.56
N GLY A 128 2.53 -5.51 23.58
CA GLY A 128 1.36 -6.06 24.26
C GLY A 128 0.69 -5.13 25.28
N GLY A 129 1.15 -3.88 25.42
CA GLY A 129 0.52 -2.90 26.32
C GLY A 129 0.76 -3.14 27.81
N PHE A 130 1.69 -4.01 28.20
CA PHE A 130 2.00 -4.34 29.60
C PHE A 130 2.76 -3.23 30.36
N ARG A 131 3.31 -2.25 29.66
CA ARG A 131 4.15 -1.19 30.25
C ARG A 131 3.48 -0.45 31.42
N PRO A 132 2.18 -0.06 31.35
CA PRO A 132 1.49 0.56 32.46
C PRO A 132 1.32 -0.34 33.68
N LEU A 133 1.29 -1.67 33.47
CA LEU A 133 1.17 -2.66 34.56
C LEU A 133 2.50 -2.91 35.25
N LEU A 134 3.60 -2.85 34.50
CA LEU A 134 4.96 -3.04 35.01
C LEU A 134 5.52 -1.80 35.72
N HIS A 135 5.07 -0.61 35.31
CA HIS A 135 5.54 0.68 35.84
C HIS A 135 4.38 1.59 36.23
N PRO A 136 3.59 1.22 37.25
CA PRO A 136 2.41 2.01 37.65
C PRO A 136 2.74 3.42 38.17
N GLN A 137 4.00 3.68 38.54
CA GLN A 137 4.45 4.95 39.11
C GLN A 137 5.03 5.94 38.09
N MET A 138 5.07 5.60 36.80
CA MET A 138 5.59 6.46 35.74
C MET A 138 4.48 7.19 34.97
N ARG A 139 3.45 7.64 35.66
CA ARG A 139 2.40 8.53 35.13
C ARG A 139 2.65 9.96 35.52
#